data_7e2fbbd39973ef715c1147a38d239e7b
#
_entry.id   7e2fbbd39973ef715c1147a38d239e7b
#
_cell.length_a   1.000
_cell.length_b   1.000
_cell.length_c   1.000
_cell.angle_alpha   90.00
_cell.angle_beta   90.00
_cell.angle_gamma   90.00
#
_symmetry.space_group_name_H-M   'P 1'
#
loop_
_entity.id
_entity.type
_entity.pdbx_description
1 polymer ?
#
loop_
_entity_poly.entity_id
_entity_poly.type
_entity_poly.pdbx_seq_one_letter_code
_entity_poly.pdbx_strand_id
1 'polypeptide(L)'
;MPVSIIRALSVLLLTFSWGISQAAQDGNADLYDAVAPANSAFVRVLNLSERNIEVTLSGKNKPQVVTGGQFGGYRFVVPGKQRIAVANQAIEHELKANTASTVIYRDGQLLLIADQFVNEPRKAQIAFYNLTDKPAALKTVDGQHVVVDTIKRDQTGSRMVNELKIAFAAYADSEQLIGFDELFL
;
A
#
# COMPACT_ATOMS: atom_id res chain seq x y z
N MET A 1 -10.42 -53.21 76.19
CA MET A 1 -10.98 -52.06 75.44
C MET A 1 -9.89 -51.55 74.55
N PRO A 2 -9.95 -51.76 73.22
CA PRO A 2 -8.98 -51.18 72.31
C PRO A 2 -9.57 -49.99 71.61
N VAL A 3 -8.80 -48.91 71.60
CA VAL A 3 -9.09 -47.66 70.88
C VAL A 3 -8.61 -47.82 69.49
N SER A 4 -9.54 -47.69 68.52
CA SER A 4 -9.25 -47.71 67.10
C SER A 4 -8.73 -46.32 66.65
N ILE A 5 -7.53 -46.29 66.11
CA ILE A 5 -6.95 -45.08 65.45
C ILE A 5 -7.32 -45.09 64.00
N ILE A 6 -8.21 -44.19 63.60
CA ILE A 6 -8.54 -43.90 62.18
C ILE A 6 -7.47 -42.97 61.65
N ARG A 7 -6.64 -43.47 60.73
CA ARG A 7 -5.71 -42.64 59.93
C ARG A 7 -6.48 -42.00 58.81
N ALA A 8 -6.68 -40.67 58.89
CA ALA A 8 -7.17 -39.88 57.83
C ALA A 8 -6.06 -39.65 56.75
N LEU A 9 -6.25 -40.20 55.58
CA LEU A 9 -5.37 -40.00 54.45
C LEU A 9 -5.81 -38.75 53.75
N SER A 10 -5.11 -37.62 53.94
CA SER A 10 -5.36 -36.37 53.22
C SER A 10 -4.78 -36.47 51.81
N VAL A 11 -5.63 -36.65 50.84
CA VAL A 11 -5.27 -36.56 49.41
C VAL A 11 -5.20 -35.08 49.06
N LEU A 12 -3.97 -34.57 48.87
CA LEU A 12 -3.73 -33.22 48.35
C LEU A 12 -3.91 -33.23 46.83
N LEU A 13 -5.06 -32.75 46.35
CA LEU A 13 -5.30 -32.51 44.92
C LEU A 13 -4.58 -31.23 44.48
N LEU A 14 -3.44 -31.38 43.82
CA LEU A 14 -2.78 -30.31 43.11
C LEU A 14 -3.53 -30.07 41.80
N THR A 15 -4.42 -29.08 41.80
CA THR A 15 -5.01 -28.57 40.57
C THR A 15 -3.98 -27.71 39.84
N PHE A 16 -3.35 -28.27 38.81
CA PHE A 16 -2.58 -27.49 37.85
C PHE A 16 -3.55 -26.63 37.02
N SER A 17 -3.72 -25.37 37.42
CA SER A 17 -4.35 -24.36 36.60
C SER A 17 -3.40 -24.05 35.45
N TRP A 18 -3.67 -24.61 34.29
CA TRP A 18 -3.04 -24.14 33.06
C TRP A 18 -3.61 -22.73 32.76
N GLY A 19 -2.87 -21.72 33.19
CA GLY A 19 -3.09 -20.37 32.77
C GLY A 19 -2.90 -20.32 31.26
N ILE A 20 -4.01 -20.22 30.52
CA ILE A 20 -3.96 -19.78 29.14
C ILE A 20 -3.46 -18.34 29.22
N SER A 21 -2.16 -18.14 29.00
CA SER A 21 -1.64 -16.82 28.70
C SER A 21 -2.32 -16.37 27.39
N GLN A 22 -3.41 -15.63 27.52
CA GLN A 22 -3.81 -14.73 26.44
C GLN A 22 -2.65 -13.75 26.30
N ALA A 23 -1.80 -13.99 25.30
CA ALA A 23 -0.89 -12.96 24.83
C ALA A 23 -1.78 -11.74 24.59
N ALA A 24 -1.57 -10.70 25.38
CA ALA A 24 -2.17 -9.40 25.13
C ALA A 24 -1.85 -9.08 23.68
N GLN A 25 -2.89 -8.99 22.84
CA GLN A 25 -2.75 -8.43 21.50
C GLN A 25 -2.23 -7.03 21.73
N ASP A 26 -0.93 -6.86 21.52
CA ASP A 26 -0.26 -5.57 21.63
C ASP A 26 -1.03 -4.59 20.78
N GLY A 27 -1.68 -3.61 21.42
CA GLY A 27 -2.36 -2.50 20.75
C GLY A 27 -1.41 -1.65 19.90
N ASN A 28 -0.13 -1.96 19.91
CA ASN A 28 0.93 -1.36 19.11
C ASN A 28 1.26 -2.13 17.81
N ALA A 29 0.67 -3.29 17.57
CA ALA A 29 0.90 -4.03 16.32
C ALA A 29 0.47 -3.22 15.07
N ASP A 30 -0.35 -2.19 15.23
CA ASP A 30 -0.77 -1.28 14.17
C ASP A 30 0.19 -0.10 13.92
N LEU A 31 1.21 0.10 14.77
CA LEU A 31 2.23 1.14 14.61
C LEU A 31 3.41 0.69 13.75
N TYR A 32 3.57 -0.61 13.58
CA TYR A 32 4.54 -1.18 12.64
C TYR A 32 3.76 -1.77 11.48
N ASP A 33 4.02 -1.31 10.27
CA ASP A 33 3.50 -1.96 9.08
C ASP A 33 3.87 -3.44 9.14
N ALA A 34 2.86 -4.29 9.20
CA ALA A 34 3.09 -5.73 9.25
C ALA A 34 3.89 -6.12 8.00
N VAL A 35 4.96 -6.91 8.18
CA VAL A 35 5.73 -7.43 7.05
C VAL A 35 4.77 -8.18 6.13
N ALA A 36 4.75 -7.77 4.87
CA ALA A 36 3.88 -8.41 3.88
C ALA A 36 4.25 -9.89 3.73
N PRO A 37 3.30 -10.81 3.81
CA PRO A 37 3.55 -12.22 3.50
C PRO A 37 4.15 -12.39 2.11
N ALA A 38 4.92 -13.46 1.90
CA ALA A 38 5.41 -13.82 0.57
C ALA A 38 4.23 -13.94 -0.41
N ASN A 39 4.46 -13.56 -1.64
CA ASN A 39 3.46 -13.57 -2.72
C ASN A 39 2.23 -12.66 -2.50
N SER A 40 2.31 -11.66 -1.63
CA SER A 40 1.25 -10.65 -1.52
C SER A 40 1.09 -9.85 -2.81
N ALA A 41 -0.11 -9.34 -3.04
CA ALA A 41 -0.37 -8.26 -3.96
C ALA A 41 -0.41 -6.92 -3.19
N PHE A 42 -0.10 -5.82 -3.86
CA PHE A 42 -0.03 -4.50 -3.24
C PHE A 42 -1.01 -3.55 -3.92
N VAL A 43 -1.74 -2.79 -3.12
CA VAL A 43 -2.70 -1.81 -3.61
C VAL A 43 -2.52 -0.51 -2.86
N ARG A 44 -2.56 0.60 -3.59
CA ARG A 44 -2.73 1.93 -3.02
C ARG A 44 -3.82 2.71 -3.76
N VAL A 45 -4.26 3.80 -3.18
CA VAL A 45 -5.23 4.71 -3.80
C VAL A 45 -4.60 6.08 -3.99
N LEU A 46 -4.79 6.65 -5.18
CA LEU A 46 -4.56 8.06 -5.45
C LEU A 46 -5.92 8.78 -5.41
N ASN A 47 -6.05 9.70 -4.48
CA ASN A 47 -7.25 10.50 -4.31
C ASN A 47 -7.10 11.83 -5.05
N LEU A 48 -7.75 11.99 -6.19
CA LEU A 48 -7.75 13.23 -6.98
C LEU A 48 -8.90 14.19 -6.62
N SER A 49 -9.70 13.88 -5.58
CA SER A 49 -10.67 14.83 -5.05
C SER A 49 -10.01 15.79 -4.05
N GLU A 50 -10.72 16.86 -3.71
CA GLU A 50 -10.26 17.82 -2.70
C GLU A 50 -10.49 17.36 -1.25
N ARG A 51 -11.26 16.29 -1.04
CA ARG A 51 -11.68 15.81 0.28
C ARG A 51 -10.91 14.56 0.67
N ASN A 52 -10.76 14.34 1.97
CA ASN A 52 -10.31 13.06 2.48
C ASN A 52 -11.33 11.97 2.16
N ILE A 53 -10.85 10.80 1.79
CA ILE A 53 -11.67 9.63 1.49
C ILE A 53 -11.23 8.44 2.32
N GLU A 54 -12.17 7.55 2.62
CA GLU A 54 -11.88 6.27 3.25
C GLU A 54 -11.72 5.18 2.19
N VAL A 55 -10.72 4.33 2.41
CA VAL A 55 -10.40 3.18 1.56
C VAL A 55 -10.47 1.90 2.39
N THR A 56 -11.29 0.98 1.96
CA THR A 56 -11.40 -0.36 2.57
C THR A 56 -11.00 -1.42 1.57
N LEU A 57 -10.09 -2.30 1.97
CA LEU A 57 -9.65 -3.45 1.18
C LEU A 57 -10.18 -4.75 1.80
N SER A 58 -10.53 -5.73 0.97
CA SER A 58 -10.90 -7.06 1.46
C SER A 58 -9.84 -7.62 2.41
N GLY A 59 -10.29 -8.23 3.50
CA GLY A 59 -9.39 -8.81 4.52
C GLY A 59 -8.64 -7.80 5.39
N LYS A 60 -8.97 -6.50 5.32
CA LYS A 60 -8.41 -5.48 6.21
C LYS A 60 -9.51 -4.92 7.12
N ASN A 61 -9.26 -4.95 8.43
CA ASN A 61 -10.25 -4.55 9.44
C ASN A 61 -10.37 -3.03 9.61
N LYS A 62 -9.33 -2.29 9.23
CA LYS A 62 -9.31 -0.83 9.38
C LYS A 62 -9.27 -0.15 8.02
N PRO A 63 -10.14 0.85 7.78
CA PRO A 63 -10.03 1.69 6.60
C PRO A 63 -8.76 2.54 6.66
N GLN A 64 -8.26 2.91 5.49
CA GLN A 64 -7.21 3.91 5.33
C GLN A 64 -7.85 5.23 4.92
N VAL A 65 -7.47 6.31 5.59
CA VAL A 65 -7.86 7.65 5.16
C VAL A 65 -6.80 8.17 4.19
N VAL A 66 -7.23 8.60 3.00
CA VAL A 66 -6.36 9.20 1.98
C VAL A 66 -6.76 10.65 1.78
N THR A 67 -5.82 11.55 2.05
CA THR A 67 -6.01 12.99 1.89
C THR A 67 -6.23 13.38 0.43
N GLY A 68 -7.01 14.43 0.21
CA GLY A 68 -7.24 15.00 -1.14
C GLY A 68 -5.92 15.38 -1.81
N GLY A 69 -5.78 15.06 -3.09
CA GLY A 69 -4.59 15.31 -3.89
C GLY A 69 -3.39 14.40 -3.55
N GLN A 70 -3.56 13.35 -2.73
CA GLN A 70 -2.44 12.55 -2.24
C GLN A 70 -2.58 11.06 -2.58
N PHE A 71 -1.43 10.38 -2.61
CA PHE A 71 -1.37 8.93 -2.57
C PHE A 71 -1.55 8.42 -1.14
N GLY A 72 -2.36 7.37 -0.98
CA GLY A 72 -2.27 6.50 0.19
C GLY A 72 -1.03 5.61 0.13
N GLY A 73 -0.57 5.10 1.28
CA GLY A 73 0.46 4.09 1.32
C GLY A 73 0.01 2.78 0.69
N TYR A 74 0.95 2.00 0.14
CA TYR A 74 0.65 0.64 -0.31
C TYR A 74 0.22 -0.23 0.86
N ARG A 75 -0.82 -1.00 0.63
CA ARG A 75 -1.28 -2.04 1.56
C ARG A 75 -1.22 -3.40 0.85
N PHE A 76 -0.68 -4.39 1.53
CA PHE A 76 -0.67 -5.74 0.99
C PHE A 76 -2.03 -6.42 1.19
N VAL A 77 -2.42 -7.24 0.22
CA VAL A 77 -3.61 -8.09 0.24
C VAL A 77 -3.26 -9.48 -0.29
N VAL A 78 -4.10 -10.45 0.03
CA VAL A 78 -4.00 -11.79 -0.55
C VAL A 78 -4.28 -11.70 -2.06
N PRO A 79 -3.48 -12.34 -2.92
CA PRO A 79 -3.79 -12.41 -4.36
C PRO A 79 -5.15 -13.06 -4.63
N GLY A 80 -5.71 -12.77 -5.80
CA GLY A 80 -7.02 -13.25 -6.21
C GLY A 80 -8.02 -12.11 -6.34
N LYS A 81 -9.29 -12.47 -6.39
CA LYS A 81 -10.39 -11.50 -6.53
C LYS A 81 -10.51 -10.66 -5.25
N GLN A 82 -10.26 -9.37 -5.37
CA GLN A 82 -10.31 -8.41 -4.27
C GLN A 82 -11.36 -7.33 -4.52
N ARG A 83 -12.10 -6.99 -3.48
CA ARG A 83 -12.97 -5.82 -3.48
C ARG A 83 -12.22 -4.64 -2.87
N ILE A 84 -12.14 -3.56 -3.62
CA ILE A 84 -11.53 -2.30 -3.22
C ILE A 84 -12.65 -1.27 -3.15
N ALA A 85 -12.99 -0.84 -1.95
CA ALA A 85 -13.99 0.19 -1.72
C ALA A 85 -13.32 1.52 -1.41
N VAL A 86 -13.74 2.58 -2.10
CA VAL A 86 -13.17 3.93 -2.00
C VAL A 86 -14.33 4.91 -1.93
N ALA A 87 -14.46 5.63 -0.82
CA ALA A 87 -15.62 6.48 -0.54
C ALA A 87 -16.94 5.70 -0.72
N ASN A 88 -17.79 6.11 -1.63
CA ASN A 88 -19.08 5.47 -1.94
C ASN A 88 -19.04 4.54 -3.16
N GLN A 89 -17.86 4.27 -3.71
CA GLN A 89 -17.65 3.41 -4.88
C GLN A 89 -16.90 2.13 -4.50
N ALA A 90 -17.03 1.10 -5.31
CA ALA A 90 -16.21 -0.10 -5.16
C ALA A 90 -15.95 -0.75 -6.53
N ILE A 91 -14.76 -1.34 -6.66
CA ILE A 91 -14.42 -2.21 -7.80
C ILE A 91 -14.01 -3.58 -7.27
N GLU A 92 -14.21 -4.59 -8.10
CA GLU A 92 -13.65 -5.92 -7.90
C GLU A 92 -12.60 -6.17 -8.98
N HIS A 93 -11.42 -6.62 -8.57
CA HIS A 93 -10.33 -6.89 -9.50
C HIS A 93 -9.54 -8.11 -9.08
N GLU A 94 -9.05 -8.87 -10.07
CA GLU A 94 -8.16 -10.00 -9.87
C GLU A 94 -6.72 -9.50 -9.71
N LEU A 95 -6.20 -9.54 -8.49
CA LEU A 95 -4.84 -9.09 -8.18
C LEU A 95 -3.87 -10.28 -8.20
N LYS A 96 -2.78 -10.13 -8.92
CA LYS A 96 -1.75 -11.17 -9.04
C LYS A 96 -0.72 -11.04 -7.92
N ALA A 97 -0.16 -12.19 -7.52
CA ALA A 97 0.95 -12.24 -6.57
C ALA A 97 2.15 -11.41 -7.06
N ASN A 98 2.83 -10.75 -6.14
CA ASN A 98 4.03 -9.94 -6.39
C ASN A 98 3.81 -8.78 -7.38
N THR A 99 2.57 -8.30 -7.51
CA THR A 99 2.25 -7.12 -8.31
C THR A 99 1.77 -5.98 -7.44
N ALA A 100 1.92 -4.76 -7.95
CA ALA A 100 1.38 -3.56 -7.34
C ALA A 100 0.35 -2.91 -8.27
N SER A 101 -0.64 -2.25 -7.68
CA SER A 101 -1.67 -1.53 -8.43
C SER A 101 -2.04 -0.24 -7.71
N THR A 102 -2.32 0.79 -8.49
CA THR A 102 -2.85 2.06 -8.01
C THR A 102 -4.29 2.21 -8.48
N VAL A 103 -5.21 2.42 -7.55
CA VAL A 103 -6.59 2.80 -7.84
C VAL A 103 -6.68 4.32 -7.79
N ILE A 104 -7.09 4.93 -8.88
CA ILE A 104 -7.32 6.37 -8.97
C ILE A 104 -8.78 6.64 -8.70
N TYR A 105 -9.06 7.49 -7.72
CA TYR A 105 -10.38 8.04 -7.45
C TYR A 105 -10.44 9.46 -8.01
N ARG A 106 -11.26 9.64 -9.04
CA ARG A 106 -11.45 10.91 -9.76
C ARG A 106 -12.92 11.07 -10.14
N ASP A 107 -13.53 12.21 -9.79
CA ASP A 107 -14.91 12.55 -10.16
C ASP A 107 -15.94 11.47 -9.81
N GLY A 108 -15.77 10.82 -8.64
CA GLY A 108 -16.64 9.74 -8.18
C GLY A 108 -16.45 8.41 -8.93
N GLN A 109 -15.43 8.28 -9.76
CA GLN A 109 -15.10 7.08 -10.51
C GLN A 109 -13.80 6.45 -10.04
N LEU A 110 -13.69 5.14 -10.23
CA LEU A 110 -12.50 4.36 -9.92
C LEU A 110 -11.86 3.82 -11.20
N LEU A 111 -10.55 4.05 -11.32
CA LEU A 111 -9.73 3.48 -12.37
C LEU A 111 -8.57 2.73 -11.73
N LEU A 112 -8.34 1.47 -12.11
CA LEU A 112 -7.19 0.70 -11.64
C LEU A 112 -6.10 0.71 -12.70
N ILE A 113 -4.89 1.06 -12.29
CA ILE A 113 -3.66 1.03 -13.09
C ILE A 113 -2.72 0.00 -12.48
N ALA A 114 -2.21 -0.92 -13.29
CA ALA A 114 -1.14 -1.81 -12.88
C ALA A 114 0.17 -1.02 -12.79
N ASP A 115 0.83 -1.08 -11.63
CA ASP A 115 2.10 -0.39 -11.42
C ASP A 115 3.26 -1.22 -11.94
N GLN A 116 4.26 -0.54 -12.49
CA GLN A 116 5.52 -1.15 -12.86
C GLN A 116 6.43 -1.15 -11.62
N PHE A 117 6.39 -2.24 -10.86
CA PHE A 117 7.22 -2.40 -9.67
C PHE A 117 8.45 -3.25 -9.99
N VAL A 118 9.63 -2.74 -9.63
CA VAL A 118 10.90 -3.46 -9.75
C VAL A 118 11.57 -3.49 -8.38
N ASN A 119 11.87 -4.68 -7.88
CA ASN A 119 12.60 -4.84 -6.63
C ASN A 119 14.12 -4.83 -6.89
N GLU A 120 14.72 -3.65 -6.82
CA GLU A 120 16.16 -3.45 -6.90
C GLU A 120 16.62 -2.60 -5.71
N PRO A 121 17.05 -3.21 -4.60
CA PRO A 121 17.28 -2.52 -3.32
C PRO A 121 18.31 -1.39 -3.36
N ARG A 122 19.19 -1.36 -4.38
CA ARG A 122 20.25 -0.37 -4.51
C ARG A 122 19.90 0.80 -5.43
N LYS A 123 18.64 0.87 -5.89
CA LYS A 123 18.19 1.92 -6.80
C LYS A 123 16.85 2.48 -6.34
N ALA A 124 16.64 3.75 -6.61
CA ALA A 124 15.32 4.35 -6.50
C ALA A 124 14.51 4.12 -7.78
N GLN A 125 13.21 3.91 -7.63
CA GLN A 125 12.29 3.82 -8.75
C GLN A 125 11.49 5.11 -8.86
N ILE A 126 11.62 5.80 -9.99
CA ILE A 126 10.74 6.89 -10.38
C ILE A 126 9.54 6.27 -11.08
N ALA A 127 8.32 6.53 -10.59
CA ALA A 127 7.06 6.19 -11.25
C ALA A 127 6.35 7.46 -11.68
N PHE A 128 6.02 7.55 -12.96
CA PHE A 128 5.31 8.67 -13.56
C PHE A 128 3.93 8.22 -14.03
N TYR A 129 2.89 8.93 -13.59
CA TYR A 129 1.50 8.71 -13.99
C TYR A 129 1.05 9.89 -14.82
N ASN A 130 0.64 9.64 -16.06
CA ASN A 130 0.03 10.68 -16.86
C ASN A 130 -1.48 10.70 -16.64
N LEU A 131 -1.96 11.67 -15.88
CA LEU A 131 -3.38 11.87 -15.59
C LEU A 131 -3.98 13.04 -16.36
N THR A 132 -3.21 13.61 -17.30
CA THR A 132 -3.65 14.70 -18.19
C THR A 132 -4.34 14.15 -19.43
N ASP A 133 -4.99 15.01 -20.18
CA ASP A 133 -5.66 14.62 -21.44
C ASP A 133 -4.69 14.49 -22.62
N LYS A 134 -3.45 15.00 -22.47
CA LYS A 134 -2.42 14.93 -23.51
C LYS A 134 -1.44 13.80 -23.23
N PRO A 135 -0.88 13.11 -24.24
CA PRO A 135 0.29 12.27 -24.03
C PRO A 135 1.43 13.08 -23.41
N ALA A 136 2.12 12.51 -22.42
CA ALA A 136 3.16 13.23 -21.68
C ALA A 136 4.37 12.34 -21.38
N ALA A 137 5.55 12.93 -21.39
CA ALA A 137 6.81 12.34 -20.98
C ALA A 137 7.33 13.00 -19.69
N LEU A 138 8.06 12.25 -18.86
CA LEU A 138 8.85 12.83 -17.79
C LEU A 138 10.27 13.09 -18.29
N LYS A 139 10.73 14.33 -18.15
CA LYS A 139 12.09 14.74 -18.53
C LYS A 139 12.78 15.45 -17.37
N THR A 140 14.08 15.69 -17.51
CA THR A 140 14.79 16.67 -16.67
C THR A 140 14.16 18.06 -16.87
N VAL A 141 14.26 18.93 -15.87
CA VAL A 141 13.60 20.24 -15.88
C VAL A 141 14.01 21.11 -17.09
N ASP A 142 15.22 20.91 -17.62
CA ASP A 142 15.73 21.57 -18.83
C ASP A 142 15.19 20.96 -20.14
N GLY A 143 14.39 19.87 -20.04
CA GLY A 143 13.81 19.14 -21.17
C GLY A 143 14.80 18.32 -22.00
N GLN A 144 16.10 18.30 -21.63
CA GLN A 144 17.17 17.70 -22.44
C GLN A 144 17.20 16.16 -22.36
N HIS A 145 16.83 15.59 -21.21
CA HIS A 145 16.93 14.16 -21.00
C HIS A 145 15.57 13.53 -20.67
N VAL A 146 15.19 12.51 -21.43
CA VAL A 146 13.99 11.74 -21.18
C VAL A 146 14.24 10.75 -20.03
N VAL A 147 13.38 10.80 -19.02
CA VAL A 147 13.40 9.91 -17.86
C VAL A 147 12.37 8.80 -18.01
N VAL A 148 11.15 9.16 -18.40
CA VAL A 148 10.09 8.23 -18.80
C VAL A 148 9.57 8.68 -20.16
N ASP A 149 9.53 7.73 -21.09
CA ASP A 149 9.02 7.99 -22.45
C ASP A 149 7.56 8.46 -22.42
N THR A 150 7.12 9.02 -23.55
CA THR A 150 5.75 9.52 -23.68
C THR A 150 4.73 8.40 -23.45
N ILE A 151 3.86 8.61 -22.48
CA ILE A 151 2.74 7.74 -22.14
C ILE A 151 1.41 8.46 -22.33
N LYS A 152 0.37 7.70 -22.67
CA LYS A 152 -0.98 8.24 -22.87
C LYS A 152 -1.64 8.52 -21.51
N ARG A 153 -2.78 9.21 -21.55
CA ARG A 153 -3.64 9.40 -20.39
C ARG A 153 -3.91 8.06 -19.66
N ASP A 154 -3.93 8.12 -18.34
CA ASP A 154 -4.24 7.02 -17.45
C ASP A 154 -3.28 5.82 -17.61
N GLN A 155 -2.04 6.08 -18.03
CA GLN A 155 -0.95 5.13 -18.05
C GLN A 155 0.15 5.52 -17.07
N THR A 156 0.97 4.55 -16.71
CA THR A 156 2.18 4.75 -15.90
C THR A 156 3.40 4.22 -16.62
N GLY A 157 4.52 4.89 -16.40
CA GLY A 157 5.84 4.45 -16.80
C GLY A 157 6.81 4.59 -15.63
N SER A 158 7.90 3.84 -15.64
CA SER A 158 8.88 3.92 -14.57
C SER A 158 10.32 3.82 -15.07
N ARG A 159 11.24 4.31 -14.23
CA ARG A 159 12.68 4.18 -14.46
C ARG A 159 13.42 3.95 -13.14
N MET A 160 14.35 3.02 -13.16
CA MET A 160 15.30 2.82 -12.07
C MET A 160 16.46 3.80 -12.21
N VAL A 161 16.78 4.49 -11.13
CA VAL A 161 17.88 5.47 -11.08
C VAL A 161 18.78 5.18 -9.88
N ASN A 162 20.05 5.57 -9.99
CA ASN A 162 20.95 5.60 -8.85
C ASN A 162 20.57 6.80 -7.96
N GLU A 163 21.12 6.85 -6.76
CA GLU A 163 21.02 8.02 -5.89
C GLU A 163 21.44 9.28 -6.66
N LEU A 164 20.53 10.24 -6.73
CA LEU A 164 20.78 11.51 -7.39
C LEU A 164 19.86 12.60 -6.84
N LYS A 165 20.29 13.83 -7.03
CA LYS A 165 19.53 15.02 -6.70
C LYS A 165 19.19 15.73 -8.02
N ILE A 166 17.90 15.76 -8.38
CA ILE A 166 17.46 16.28 -9.69
C ILE A 166 16.02 16.78 -9.64
N ALA A 167 15.74 17.81 -10.43
CA ALA A 167 14.41 18.28 -10.69
C ALA A 167 13.89 17.73 -12.04
N PHE A 168 12.61 17.42 -12.06
CA PHE A 168 11.92 16.87 -13.22
C PHE A 168 10.80 17.80 -13.69
N ALA A 169 10.35 17.59 -14.92
CA ALA A 169 9.15 18.22 -15.44
C ALA A 169 8.40 17.26 -16.37
N ALA A 170 7.08 17.38 -16.41
CA ALA A 170 6.25 16.68 -17.38
C ALA A 170 6.13 17.55 -18.64
N TYR A 171 6.27 16.92 -19.79
CA TYR A 171 6.20 17.56 -21.11
C TYR A 171 5.18 16.86 -22.00
N ALA A 172 4.35 17.67 -22.68
CA ALA A 172 3.61 17.22 -23.86
C ALA A 172 4.35 17.76 -25.10
N ASP A 173 4.96 16.86 -25.86
CA ASP A 173 5.89 17.22 -26.94
C ASP A 173 7.03 18.13 -26.45
N SER A 174 7.02 19.40 -26.82
CA SER A 174 7.98 20.44 -26.39
C SER A 174 7.44 21.36 -25.29
N GLU A 175 6.14 21.30 -24.99
CA GLU A 175 5.48 22.14 -23.98
C GLU A 175 5.68 21.56 -22.58
N GLN A 176 6.28 22.32 -21.67
CA GLN A 176 6.33 21.94 -20.26
C GLN A 176 4.94 22.13 -19.62
N LEU A 177 4.36 21.04 -19.13
CA LEU A 177 3.06 21.05 -18.48
C LEU A 177 3.16 21.44 -17.00
N ILE A 178 4.13 20.84 -16.29
CA ILE A 178 4.35 21.06 -14.85
C ILE A 178 5.80 20.73 -14.51
N GLY A 179 6.39 21.50 -13.60
CA GLY A 179 7.66 21.19 -12.96
C GLY A 179 7.43 20.54 -11.61
N PHE A 180 8.33 19.66 -11.22
CA PHE A 180 8.36 19.03 -9.89
C PHE A 180 9.57 19.57 -9.12
N ASP A 181 9.40 19.70 -7.80
CA ASP A 181 10.49 20.09 -6.91
C ASP A 181 11.66 19.11 -7.02
N GLU A 182 12.82 19.58 -6.62
CA GLU A 182 14.04 18.77 -6.60
C GLU A 182 13.88 17.59 -5.64
N LEU A 183 14.08 16.40 -6.15
CA LEU A 183 14.02 15.17 -5.39
C LEU A 183 15.43 14.70 -5.02
N PHE A 184 15.55 14.20 -3.79
CA PHE A 184 16.66 13.39 -3.33
C PHE A 184 16.24 11.92 -3.37
N LEU A 185 16.87 11.14 -4.23
CA LEU A 185 16.55 9.74 -4.47
C LEU A 185 17.64 8.83 -3.91
#